data_d016ff82a8794ccfdd70c3fd147a83ac
#
_entry.id   d016ff82a8794ccfdd70c3fd147a83ac
#
_cell.length_a   1.000
_cell.length_b   1.000
_cell.length_c   1.000
_cell.angle_alpha   90.00
_cell.angle_beta   90.00
_cell.angle_gamma   90.00
#
_symmetry.space_group_name_H-M   'P 1'
#
loop_
_entity.id
_entity.type
_entity.pdbx_description
1 polymer ?
#
loop_
_entity_poly.entity_id
_entity_poly.type
_entity_poly.pdbx_seq_one_letter_code
_entity_poly.pdbx_strand_id
1 'polypeptide(L)'
;DVVYSFKRGFEIGKKGRFAGYMVSVDSYKALSTYEFQVKLKQVDVTFLANLAVQSASIVDKDTIDKIKTEPIGSGPYEFVEWSPGEKVVYRKNNNYWDKKMLSENPDEIVVIPIPEEQTRIANLQSGQVDLINDVETVFWPQIQNDPNLKLWGQELTSSFKAVIFSFEKPPFKGNKLLRQAIAHAINKEAIHQTVFFGTGEVGCNLIPKSHWAYTEINCYDYNPEKAKRLLKRSGYDTSRPIYFPTSSRPNYLRTAEVVQANLKDIGLKTNIEPQEWSYYVQETWIKRKFEMQVAWYTREIDPDGLFSSILRKEQGNNPMRYYNPAIETLFDGGKSVYDREIRKKYYEAIMNTAILDEMPIIKIQTIERKWASNKKVKNFNILPKGYPNYYSLKWGG
;
A
#
# COMPACT_ATOMS: atom_id res chain seq x y z
N ASP A 1 -26.28 12.29 -7.24
CA ASP A 1 -24.94 12.15 -6.62
C ASP A 1 -24.14 11.03 -7.30
N VAL A 2 -24.70 9.82 -7.50
CA VAL A 2 -23.96 8.69 -8.11
C VAL A 2 -23.51 9.02 -9.53
N VAL A 3 -24.42 9.47 -10.41
CA VAL A 3 -24.10 9.88 -11.78
C VAL A 3 -23.07 11.01 -11.79
N TYR A 4 -23.24 11.99 -10.92
CA TYR A 4 -22.30 13.11 -10.76
C TYR A 4 -20.91 12.64 -10.34
N SER A 5 -20.84 11.75 -9.34
CA SER A 5 -19.57 11.21 -8.83
C SER A 5 -18.80 10.44 -9.90
N PHE A 6 -19.49 9.62 -10.69
CA PHE A 6 -18.90 8.92 -11.84
C PHE A 6 -18.38 9.90 -12.89
N LYS A 7 -19.21 10.89 -13.31
CA LYS A 7 -18.81 11.93 -14.27
C LYS A 7 -17.56 12.66 -13.79
N ARG A 8 -17.59 13.17 -12.55
CA ARG A 8 -16.47 13.87 -11.92
C ARG A 8 -15.22 13.01 -11.85
N GLY A 9 -15.37 11.73 -11.44
CA GLY A 9 -14.28 10.78 -11.37
C GLY A 9 -13.58 10.57 -12.72
N PHE A 10 -14.33 10.51 -13.82
CA PHE A 10 -13.77 10.40 -15.16
C PHE A 10 -13.17 11.73 -15.66
N GLU A 11 -13.77 12.89 -15.36
CA GLU A 11 -13.25 14.20 -15.74
C GLU A 11 -11.93 14.55 -15.05
N ILE A 12 -11.86 14.34 -13.74
CA ILE A 12 -10.63 14.50 -12.96
C ILE A 12 -9.62 13.40 -13.29
N GLY A 13 -10.13 12.23 -13.62
CA GLY A 13 -9.43 10.97 -13.69
C GLY A 13 -8.59 10.74 -14.93
N LYS A 14 -8.58 11.62 -15.96
CA LYS A 14 -7.56 11.52 -17.02
C LYS A 14 -6.11 11.54 -16.46
N LYS A 15 -5.95 11.98 -15.19
CA LYS A 15 -4.70 11.96 -14.42
C LYS A 15 -4.83 11.27 -13.04
N GLY A 16 -5.98 10.68 -12.70
CA GLY A 16 -6.32 10.18 -11.36
C GLY A 16 -6.56 8.67 -11.31
N ARG A 17 -6.64 8.14 -10.08
CA ARG A 17 -6.80 6.70 -9.83
C ARG A 17 -8.15 6.15 -10.26
N PHE A 18 -9.24 6.94 -10.20
CA PHE A 18 -10.59 6.47 -10.51
C PHE A 18 -10.68 5.90 -11.93
N ALA A 19 -10.26 6.67 -12.93
CA ALA A 19 -10.32 6.23 -14.32
C ALA A 19 -9.49 4.96 -14.59
N GLY A 20 -8.36 4.79 -13.87
CA GLY A 20 -7.54 3.58 -13.93
C GLY A 20 -8.28 2.33 -13.45
N TYR A 21 -9.12 2.44 -12.41
CA TYR A 21 -9.94 1.33 -11.91
C TYR A 21 -11.20 1.10 -12.74
N MET A 22 -11.69 2.10 -13.46
CA MET A 22 -12.96 2.09 -14.19
C MET A 22 -12.78 1.99 -15.71
N VAL A 23 -11.66 1.48 -16.18
CA VAL A 23 -11.32 1.41 -17.64
C VAL A 23 -12.32 0.57 -18.44
N SER A 24 -12.95 -0.41 -17.81
CA SER A 24 -13.95 -1.29 -18.41
C SER A 24 -15.33 -0.65 -18.58
N VAL A 25 -15.59 0.51 -17.96
CA VAL A 25 -16.89 1.18 -18.07
C VAL A 25 -17.08 1.75 -19.49
N ASP A 26 -18.17 1.36 -20.11
CA ASP A 26 -18.65 1.87 -21.40
C ASP A 26 -19.55 3.09 -21.19
N SER A 27 -20.59 2.90 -20.40
CA SER A 27 -21.57 3.94 -20.11
C SER A 27 -22.21 3.73 -18.73
N TYR A 28 -22.83 4.79 -18.22
CA TYR A 28 -23.55 4.75 -16.95
C TYR A 28 -24.70 5.75 -16.96
N LYS A 29 -25.81 5.41 -16.26
CA LYS A 29 -26.99 6.27 -16.14
C LYS A 29 -27.82 5.92 -14.90
N ALA A 30 -28.59 6.87 -14.40
CA ALA A 30 -29.69 6.60 -13.51
C ALA A 30 -30.88 6.07 -14.32
N LEU A 31 -31.49 4.97 -13.88
CA LEU A 31 -32.74 4.44 -14.43
C LEU A 31 -33.93 5.00 -13.65
N SER A 32 -33.75 5.22 -12.34
CA SER A 32 -34.73 5.85 -11.44
C SER A 32 -34.00 6.61 -10.33
N THR A 33 -34.74 7.11 -9.36
CA THR A 33 -34.18 7.78 -8.15
C THR A 33 -33.27 6.83 -7.35
N TYR A 34 -33.55 5.53 -7.37
CA TYR A 34 -32.82 4.53 -6.56
C TYR A 34 -32.13 3.45 -7.39
N GLU A 35 -32.09 3.62 -8.70
CA GLU A 35 -31.51 2.62 -9.59
C GLU A 35 -30.47 3.26 -10.52
N PHE A 36 -29.25 2.72 -10.44
CA PHE A 36 -28.11 3.17 -11.23
C PHE A 36 -27.55 2.01 -12.05
N GLN A 37 -27.40 2.21 -13.34
CA GLN A 37 -26.87 1.21 -14.27
C GLN A 37 -25.50 1.60 -14.76
N VAL A 38 -24.57 0.64 -14.73
CA VAL A 38 -23.28 0.72 -15.42
C VAL A 38 -23.22 -0.39 -16.45
N LYS A 39 -22.87 -0.01 -17.68
CA LYS A 39 -22.60 -0.94 -18.79
C LYS A 39 -21.08 -1.04 -18.94
N LEU A 40 -20.58 -2.25 -19.00
CA LEU A 40 -19.15 -2.53 -19.24
C LEU A 40 -18.90 -2.83 -20.72
N LYS A 41 -17.73 -2.46 -21.24
CA LYS A 41 -17.27 -2.74 -22.61
C LYS A 41 -17.13 -4.24 -22.85
N GLN A 42 -16.71 -4.95 -21.82
CA GLN A 42 -16.51 -6.39 -21.78
C GLN A 42 -16.67 -6.89 -20.36
N VAL A 43 -16.71 -8.21 -20.17
CA VAL A 43 -16.70 -8.81 -18.83
C VAL A 43 -15.49 -8.29 -18.04
N ASP A 44 -15.76 -7.77 -16.86
CA ASP A 44 -14.74 -7.36 -15.87
C ASP A 44 -15.20 -7.77 -14.49
N VAL A 45 -14.71 -8.91 -14.04
CA VAL A 45 -15.07 -9.51 -12.74
C VAL A 45 -14.47 -8.72 -11.56
N THR A 46 -13.54 -7.80 -11.83
CA THR A 46 -12.91 -6.95 -10.81
C THR A 46 -13.68 -5.66 -10.57
N PHE A 47 -14.67 -5.34 -11.41
CA PHE A 47 -15.40 -4.07 -11.38
C PHE A 47 -16.00 -3.76 -10.00
N LEU A 48 -16.68 -4.72 -9.36
CA LEU A 48 -17.27 -4.50 -8.03
C LEU A 48 -16.20 -4.29 -6.95
N ALA A 49 -15.07 -5.00 -7.01
CA ALA A 49 -13.96 -4.77 -6.10
C ALA A 49 -13.35 -3.38 -6.29
N ASN A 50 -13.30 -2.91 -7.53
CA ASN A 50 -12.80 -1.57 -7.89
C ASN A 50 -13.74 -0.44 -7.40
N LEU A 51 -15.03 -0.69 -7.19
CA LEU A 51 -15.94 0.27 -6.56
C LEU A 51 -15.66 0.47 -5.06
N ALA A 52 -14.96 -0.47 -4.41
CA ALA A 52 -14.61 -0.38 -2.99
C ALA A 52 -13.33 0.47 -2.73
N VAL A 53 -12.77 1.12 -3.75
CA VAL A 53 -11.61 2.01 -3.57
C VAL A 53 -12.05 3.40 -3.15
N GLN A 54 -11.23 4.10 -2.38
CA GLN A 54 -11.54 5.46 -1.90
C GLN A 54 -11.83 6.45 -3.04
N SER A 55 -11.16 6.31 -4.19
CA SER A 55 -11.38 7.19 -5.34
C SER A 55 -12.76 7.01 -6.00
N ALA A 56 -13.49 5.94 -5.66
CA ALA A 56 -14.84 5.67 -6.12
C ALA A 56 -15.93 6.11 -5.12
N SER A 57 -15.57 6.83 -4.06
CA SER A 57 -16.53 7.37 -3.10
C SER A 57 -17.56 8.26 -3.79
N ILE A 58 -18.82 8.07 -3.42
CA ILE A 58 -19.91 8.93 -3.87
C ILE A 58 -19.86 10.23 -3.08
N VAL A 59 -19.93 11.35 -3.77
CA VAL A 59 -19.91 12.69 -3.19
C VAL A 59 -21.23 13.41 -3.44
N ASP A 60 -21.58 14.29 -2.54
CA ASP A 60 -22.73 15.17 -2.73
C ASP A 60 -22.40 16.26 -3.76
N LYS A 61 -23.21 16.32 -4.81
CA LYS A 61 -23.02 17.28 -5.93
C LYS A 61 -23.26 18.72 -5.51
N ASP A 62 -24.14 18.94 -4.54
CA ASP A 62 -24.61 20.28 -4.15
C ASP A 62 -23.60 20.97 -3.19
N THR A 63 -22.70 20.18 -2.58
CA THR A 63 -21.67 20.68 -1.65
C THR A 63 -20.24 20.44 -2.12
N ILE A 64 -20.07 20.00 -3.37
CA ILE A 64 -18.77 19.59 -3.91
C ILE A 64 -17.68 20.68 -3.85
N ASP A 65 -18.04 21.94 -3.98
CA ASP A 65 -17.09 23.06 -3.93
C ASP A 65 -16.44 23.21 -2.55
N LYS A 66 -17.13 22.75 -1.51
CA LYS A 66 -16.67 22.77 -0.13
C LYS A 66 -15.95 21.48 0.31
N ILE A 67 -15.94 20.43 -0.50
CA ILE A 67 -15.46 19.08 -0.13
C ILE A 67 -14.03 19.07 0.43
N LYS A 68 -13.22 20.05 0.08
CA LYS A 68 -11.82 20.14 0.55
C LYS A 68 -11.70 20.63 2.00
N THR A 69 -12.66 21.39 2.47
CA THR A 69 -12.63 22.05 3.79
C THR A 69 -13.79 21.63 4.69
N GLU A 70 -14.94 21.32 4.11
CA GLU A 70 -16.17 20.96 4.80
C GLU A 70 -16.82 19.72 4.13
N PRO A 71 -16.18 18.53 4.21
CA PRO A 71 -16.71 17.33 3.55
C PRO A 71 -18.02 16.88 4.19
N ILE A 72 -19.03 16.64 3.38
CA ILE A 72 -20.31 16.04 3.77
C ILE A 72 -20.33 14.58 3.33
N GLY A 73 -20.74 13.69 4.24
CA GLY A 73 -20.84 12.26 4.00
C GLY A 73 -22.05 11.64 4.68
N SER A 74 -22.43 10.44 4.26
CA SER A 74 -23.52 9.63 4.84
C SER A 74 -23.03 8.62 5.87
N GLY A 75 -21.80 8.78 6.37
CA GLY A 75 -21.17 7.88 7.33
C GLY A 75 -21.69 8.03 8.76
N PRO A 76 -21.18 7.19 9.69
CA PRO A 76 -21.59 7.21 11.11
C PRO A 76 -21.11 8.44 11.87
N TYR A 77 -20.18 9.19 11.28
CA TYR A 77 -19.66 10.44 11.84
C TYR A 77 -19.76 11.57 10.82
N GLU A 78 -20.14 12.76 11.30
CA GLU A 78 -20.19 14.01 10.56
C GLU A 78 -18.90 14.80 10.80
N PHE A 79 -18.41 15.48 9.79
CA PHE A 79 -17.31 16.42 9.89
C PHE A 79 -17.77 17.66 10.69
N VAL A 80 -16.93 18.13 11.61
CA VAL A 80 -17.19 19.32 12.43
C VAL A 80 -16.19 20.42 12.13
N GLU A 81 -14.88 20.11 12.20
CA GLU A 81 -13.81 21.09 12.13
C GLU A 81 -12.54 20.50 11.54
N TRP A 82 -11.81 21.31 10.81
CA TRP A 82 -10.43 21.04 10.43
C TRP A 82 -9.54 22.26 10.67
N SER A 83 -8.61 22.13 11.61
CA SER A 83 -7.52 23.08 11.85
C SER A 83 -6.24 22.50 11.22
N PRO A 84 -5.77 23.01 10.07
CA PRO A 84 -4.63 22.46 9.35
C PRO A 84 -3.37 22.35 10.24
N GLY A 85 -2.81 21.15 10.34
CA GLY A 85 -1.65 20.86 11.16
C GLY A 85 -1.94 20.61 12.64
N GLU A 86 -3.15 20.87 13.12
CA GLU A 86 -3.55 20.73 14.54
C GLU A 86 -4.49 19.54 14.75
N LYS A 87 -5.69 19.58 14.14
CA LYS A 87 -6.70 18.54 14.36
C LYS A 87 -7.76 18.48 13.26
N VAL A 88 -8.45 17.34 13.20
CA VAL A 88 -9.75 17.16 12.54
C VAL A 88 -10.73 16.60 13.54
N VAL A 89 -11.92 17.18 13.61
CA VAL A 89 -12.99 16.79 14.56
C VAL A 89 -14.18 16.22 13.80
N TYR A 90 -14.63 15.06 14.26
CA TYR A 90 -15.82 14.39 13.78
C TYR A 90 -16.77 14.14 14.95
N ARG A 91 -18.09 14.30 14.73
CA ARG A 91 -19.14 14.02 15.69
C ARG A 91 -20.04 12.90 15.19
N LYS A 92 -20.57 12.12 16.13
CA LYS A 92 -21.54 11.04 15.83
C LYS A 92 -22.71 11.58 15.00
N ASN A 93 -23.01 10.92 13.90
CA ASN A 93 -24.13 11.25 13.03
C ASN A 93 -25.43 10.67 13.59
N ASN A 94 -26.22 11.49 14.27
CA ASN A 94 -27.50 11.07 14.84
C ASN A 94 -28.54 10.66 13.78
N ASN A 95 -28.32 10.98 12.51
CA ASN A 95 -29.18 10.60 11.39
C ASN A 95 -28.69 9.35 10.66
N TYR A 96 -27.58 8.73 11.13
CA TYR A 96 -27.09 7.51 10.54
C TYR A 96 -28.14 6.38 10.61
N TRP A 97 -28.25 5.63 9.53
CA TRP A 97 -29.31 4.62 9.37
C TRP A 97 -29.21 3.45 10.37
N ASP A 98 -28.00 3.02 10.77
CA ASP A 98 -27.81 1.95 11.75
C ASP A 98 -27.56 2.53 13.16
N LYS A 99 -28.64 2.91 13.82
CA LYS A 99 -28.60 3.48 15.16
C LYS A 99 -28.13 2.52 16.23
N LYS A 100 -28.41 1.21 16.04
CA LYS A 100 -27.98 0.16 16.98
C LYS A 100 -26.46 0.04 17.00
N MET A 101 -25.84 0.12 15.85
CA MET A 101 -24.37 0.08 15.75
C MET A 101 -23.73 1.28 16.46
N LEU A 102 -24.33 2.48 16.35
CA LEU A 102 -23.79 3.71 16.94
C LEU A 102 -23.97 3.85 18.44
N SER A 103 -24.82 3.05 19.06
CA SER A 103 -25.23 3.25 20.47
C SER A 103 -24.08 3.28 21.48
N GLU A 104 -23.00 2.50 21.20
CA GLU A 104 -21.84 2.38 22.09
C GLU A 104 -20.58 3.05 21.51
N ASN A 105 -20.70 3.72 20.37
CA ASN A 105 -19.58 4.42 19.75
C ASN A 105 -19.29 5.74 20.47
N PRO A 106 -18.04 6.25 20.45
CA PRO A 106 -17.70 7.58 20.94
C PRO A 106 -18.57 8.66 20.29
N ASP A 107 -18.96 9.67 21.06
CA ASP A 107 -19.74 10.80 20.53
C ASP A 107 -18.90 11.70 19.62
N GLU A 108 -17.59 11.74 19.85
CA GLU A 108 -16.65 12.55 19.10
C GLU A 108 -15.35 11.76 18.83
N ILE A 109 -14.77 11.98 17.65
CA ILE A 109 -13.44 11.49 17.26
C ILE A 109 -12.60 12.70 16.87
N VAL A 110 -11.49 12.93 17.59
CA VAL A 110 -10.52 13.96 17.29
C VAL A 110 -9.25 13.32 16.72
N VAL A 111 -8.89 13.64 15.50
CA VAL A 111 -7.67 13.16 14.84
C VAL A 111 -6.60 14.24 14.92
N ILE A 112 -5.49 13.94 15.56
CA ILE A 112 -4.37 14.86 15.80
C ILE A 112 -3.14 14.35 15.04
N PRO A 113 -2.55 15.13 14.12
CA PRO A 113 -1.31 14.77 13.46
C PRO A 113 -0.13 14.95 14.40
N ILE A 114 0.50 13.84 14.80
CA ILE A 114 1.73 13.84 15.60
C ILE A 114 2.78 13.09 14.80
N PRO A 115 3.69 13.77 14.10
CA PRO A 115 4.66 13.13 13.19
C PRO A 115 5.62 12.19 13.92
N GLU A 116 6.13 12.59 15.07
CA GLU A 116 7.14 11.84 15.81
C GLU A 116 6.52 10.69 16.61
N GLU A 117 6.99 9.49 16.36
CA GLU A 117 6.40 8.29 16.94
C GLU A 117 6.59 8.18 18.45
N GLN A 118 7.75 8.53 18.96
CA GLN A 118 7.99 8.55 20.41
C GLN A 118 7.03 9.49 21.12
N THR A 119 6.74 10.67 20.53
CA THR A 119 5.75 11.61 21.04
C THR A 119 4.34 11.00 21.03
N ARG A 120 3.96 10.28 19.95
CA ARG A 120 2.67 9.56 19.91
C ARG A 120 2.54 8.55 21.03
N ILE A 121 3.61 7.77 21.28
CA ILE A 121 3.62 6.76 22.35
C ILE A 121 3.54 7.43 23.73
N ALA A 122 4.30 8.49 23.98
CA ALA A 122 4.24 9.24 25.23
C ALA A 122 2.83 9.83 25.49
N ASN A 123 2.19 10.37 24.46
CA ASN A 123 0.83 10.89 24.56
C ASN A 123 -0.19 9.77 24.82
N LEU A 124 0.00 8.60 24.25
CA LEU A 124 -0.84 7.44 24.54
C LEU A 124 -0.66 6.97 26.00
N GLN A 125 0.57 6.90 26.50
CA GLN A 125 0.88 6.50 27.86
C GLN A 125 0.35 7.49 28.90
N SER A 126 0.42 8.78 28.61
CA SER A 126 -0.14 9.84 29.48
C SER A 126 -1.65 10.00 29.39
N GLY A 127 -2.30 9.36 28.40
CA GLY A 127 -3.74 9.47 28.17
C GLY A 127 -4.15 10.75 27.44
N GLN A 128 -3.22 11.49 26.84
CA GLN A 128 -3.53 12.65 25.99
C GLN A 128 -4.12 12.24 24.63
N VAL A 129 -3.83 11.03 24.18
CA VAL A 129 -4.51 10.38 23.05
C VAL A 129 -4.92 8.96 23.47
N ASP A 130 -6.00 8.46 22.87
CA ASP A 130 -6.58 7.16 23.22
C ASP A 130 -6.17 6.05 22.26
N LEU A 131 -5.78 6.41 21.04
CA LEU A 131 -5.44 5.49 19.96
C LEU A 131 -4.36 6.10 19.07
N ILE A 132 -3.32 5.34 18.76
CA ILE A 132 -2.26 5.73 17.83
C ILE A 132 -2.14 4.71 16.69
N ASN A 133 -1.79 5.21 15.52
CA ASN A 133 -1.69 4.41 14.30
C ASN A 133 -0.26 3.94 14.02
N ASP A 134 -0.16 2.86 13.22
CA ASP A 134 1.07 2.39 12.58
C ASP A 134 2.29 2.37 13.51
N VAL A 135 2.16 1.71 14.67
CA VAL A 135 3.25 1.57 15.64
C VAL A 135 4.36 0.72 15.04
N GLU A 136 5.57 1.28 14.95
CA GLU A 136 6.72 0.53 14.47
C GLU A 136 7.09 -0.62 15.40
N THR A 137 7.56 -1.71 14.81
CA THR A 137 7.82 -2.99 15.49
C THR A 137 8.75 -2.84 16.71
N VAL A 138 9.70 -1.92 16.65
CA VAL A 138 10.65 -1.67 17.76
C VAL A 138 9.95 -1.25 19.06
N PHE A 139 8.77 -0.65 18.99
CA PHE A 139 8.01 -0.17 20.14
C PHE A 139 6.96 -1.17 20.67
N TRP A 140 6.71 -2.27 19.95
CA TRP A 140 5.69 -3.22 20.38
C TRP A 140 5.95 -3.80 21.78
N PRO A 141 7.16 -4.19 22.17
CA PRO A 141 7.42 -4.66 23.53
C PRO A 141 7.10 -3.63 24.61
N GLN A 142 7.39 -2.34 24.37
CA GLN A 142 7.07 -1.26 25.31
C GLN A 142 5.56 -1.17 25.55
N ILE A 143 4.75 -1.26 24.49
CA ILE A 143 3.29 -1.20 24.59
C ILE A 143 2.70 -2.46 25.19
N GLN A 144 3.22 -3.64 24.81
CA GLN A 144 2.75 -4.93 25.33
C GLN A 144 2.98 -5.08 26.84
N ASN A 145 4.06 -4.51 27.35
CA ASN A 145 4.42 -4.54 28.77
C ASN A 145 3.68 -3.49 29.62
N ASP A 146 2.98 -2.54 28.98
CA ASP A 146 2.18 -1.56 29.70
C ASP A 146 0.79 -2.12 30.03
N PRO A 147 0.44 -2.25 31.34
CA PRO A 147 -0.83 -2.84 31.75
C PRO A 147 -2.06 -2.05 31.30
N ASN A 148 -1.91 -0.77 30.95
CA ASN A 148 -2.99 0.11 30.54
C ASN A 148 -3.19 0.18 29.03
N LEU A 149 -2.27 -0.39 28.25
CA LEU A 149 -2.27 -0.33 26.81
C LEU A 149 -2.62 -1.66 26.14
N LYS A 150 -3.00 -1.60 24.89
CA LYS A 150 -3.31 -2.74 24.04
C LYS A 150 -2.80 -2.50 22.62
N LEU A 151 -2.13 -3.53 22.05
CA LEU A 151 -1.84 -3.60 20.63
C LEU A 151 -3.00 -4.24 19.88
N TRP A 152 -3.36 -3.62 18.75
CA TRP A 152 -4.30 -4.13 17.78
C TRP A 152 -3.56 -4.44 16.49
N GLY A 153 -3.72 -5.63 15.95
CA GLY A 153 -3.07 -6.03 14.73
C GLY A 153 -4.02 -6.83 13.85
N GLN A 154 -3.75 -6.80 12.55
CA GLN A 154 -4.21 -7.84 11.65
C GLN A 154 -3.08 -8.84 11.50
N GLU A 155 -3.37 -10.10 11.69
CA GLU A 155 -2.51 -11.16 11.21
C GLU A 155 -2.41 -11.02 9.69
N LEU A 156 -1.18 -10.76 9.21
CA LEU A 156 -0.85 -10.63 7.79
C LEU A 156 -1.69 -9.60 7.03
N THR A 157 -1.33 -8.34 7.21
CA THR A 157 -1.86 -7.29 6.32
C THR A 157 -1.47 -7.58 4.88
N SER A 158 -2.25 -6.99 3.98
CA SER A 158 -1.91 -7.00 2.56
C SER A 158 -0.70 -6.11 2.20
N SER A 159 0.05 -5.66 3.18
CA SER A 159 1.17 -4.73 2.98
C SER A 159 2.50 -5.46 2.94
N PHE A 160 3.43 -4.97 2.12
CA PHE A 160 4.77 -5.54 2.05
C PHE A 160 5.83 -4.47 1.77
N LYS A 161 7.06 -4.74 2.21
CA LYS A 161 8.25 -3.99 1.86
C LYS A 161 8.92 -4.62 0.65
N ALA A 162 9.45 -3.76 -0.21
CA ALA A 162 10.18 -4.19 -1.41
C ALA A 162 11.29 -3.22 -1.77
N VAL A 163 12.26 -3.71 -2.51
CA VAL A 163 13.18 -2.87 -3.30
C VAL A 163 12.66 -2.82 -4.73
N ILE A 164 12.57 -1.62 -5.28
CA ILE A 164 12.09 -1.37 -6.65
C ILE A 164 13.13 -0.60 -7.47
N PHE A 165 13.03 -0.76 -8.79
CA PHE A 165 13.96 -0.20 -9.76
C PHE A 165 13.25 0.76 -10.71
N SER A 166 13.96 1.80 -11.17
CA SER A 166 13.48 2.68 -12.24
C SER A 166 13.73 2.05 -13.61
N PHE A 167 12.68 2.01 -14.45
CA PHE A 167 12.76 1.55 -15.84
C PHE A 167 12.74 2.71 -16.84
N GLU A 168 12.85 3.96 -16.38
CA GLU A 168 12.87 5.11 -17.28
C GLU A 168 14.21 5.21 -18.04
N LYS A 169 15.31 4.88 -17.36
CA LYS A 169 16.67 4.98 -17.89
C LYS A 169 17.62 3.94 -17.26
N PRO A 170 18.82 3.75 -17.83
CA PRO A 170 19.86 2.95 -17.17
C PRO A 170 20.09 3.42 -15.72
N PRO A 171 20.57 2.51 -14.82
CA PRO A 171 21.20 1.23 -15.14
C PRO A 171 20.21 0.05 -15.25
N PHE A 172 18.95 0.21 -14.80
CA PHE A 172 18.05 -0.92 -14.67
C PHE A 172 17.22 -1.19 -15.92
N LYS A 173 16.92 -0.16 -16.72
CA LYS A 173 16.26 -0.34 -18.01
C LYS A 173 17.11 -1.24 -18.91
N GLY A 174 16.53 -2.34 -19.38
CA GLY A 174 17.20 -3.31 -20.27
C GLY A 174 18.26 -4.19 -19.61
N ASN A 175 18.58 -3.99 -18.33
CA ASN A 175 19.61 -4.77 -17.63
C ASN A 175 19.01 -5.73 -16.59
N LYS A 176 18.41 -6.82 -17.07
CA LYS A 176 17.82 -7.88 -16.25
C LYS A 176 18.86 -8.55 -15.34
N LEU A 177 20.07 -8.80 -15.85
CA LEU A 177 21.13 -9.46 -15.07
C LEU A 177 21.53 -8.65 -13.84
N LEU A 178 21.55 -7.34 -13.93
CA LEU A 178 21.85 -6.46 -12.79
C LEU A 178 20.75 -6.59 -11.71
N ARG A 179 19.46 -6.58 -12.12
CA ARG A 179 18.35 -6.74 -11.17
C ARG A 179 18.35 -8.11 -10.50
N GLN A 180 18.64 -9.18 -11.25
CA GLN A 180 18.78 -10.53 -10.71
C GLN A 180 20.00 -10.66 -9.78
N ALA A 181 21.12 -10.00 -10.10
CA ALA A 181 22.27 -9.94 -9.20
C ALA A 181 21.90 -9.34 -7.85
N ILE A 182 21.19 -8.22 -7.86
CA ILE A 182 20.70 -7.57 -6.63
C ILE A 182 19.74 -8.49 -5.86
N ALA A 183 18.84 -9.20 -6.56
CA ALA A 183 17.90 -10.13 -5.91
C ALA A 183 18.62 -11.27 -5.16
N HIS A 184 19.68 -11.83 -5.73
CA HIS A 184 20.50 -12.84 -5.06
C HIS A 184 21.43 -12.28 -3.99
N ALA A 185 21.76 -10.99 -4.04
CA ALA A 185 22.60 -10.33 -3.04
C ALA A 185 21.84 -9.97 -1.75
N ILE A 186 20.54 -9.72 -1.82
CA ILE A 186 19.77 -9.26 -0.66
C ILE A 186 19.46 -10.43 0.29
N ASN A 187 20.02 -10.37 1.50
CA ASN A 187 19.67 -11.28 2.58
C ASN A 187 18.37 -10.82 3.26
N LYS A 188 17.24 -11.34 2.76
CA LYS A 188 15.91 -11.00 3.27
C LYS A 188 15.71 -11.44 4.71
N GLU A 189 16.30 -12.59 5.10
CA GLU A 189 16.21 -13.10 6.46
C GLU A 189 16.95 -12.18 7.43
N ALA A 190 18.14 -11.67 7.07
CA ALA A 190 18.83 -10.68 7.89
C ALA A 190 17.99 -9.41 8.09
N ILE A 191 17.33 -8.91 7.04
CA ILE A 191 16.41 -7.76 7.14
C ILE A 191 15.23 -8.11 8.07
N HIS A 192 14.63 -9.28 7.91
CA HIS A 192 13.53 -9.77 8.74
C HIS A 192 13.89 -9.75 10.22
N GLN A 193 15.05 -10.26 10.59
CA GLN A 193 15.49 -10.32 11.98
C GLN A 193 15.92 -8.96 12.53
N THR A 194 16.69 -8.17 11.77
CA THR A 194 17.33 -6.97 12.30
C THR A 194 16.48 -5.70 12.19
N VAL A 195 15.61 -5.62 11.18
CA VAL A 195 14.75 -4.44 10.95
C VAL A 195 13.34 -4.67 11.46
N PHE A 196 12.81 -5.89 11.27
CA PHE A 196 11.42 -6.22 11.62
C PHE A 196 11.29 -7.15 12.83
N PHE A 197 12.41 -7.46 13.50
CA PHE A 197 12.44 -8.24 14.75
C PHE A 197 11.69 -9.58 14.67
N GLY A 198 11.82 -10.26 13.52
CA GLY A 198 11.15 -11.54 13.26
C GLY A 198 9.64 -11.45 13.02
N THR A 199 9.07 -10.24 12.85
CA THR A 199 7.64 -10.07 12.60
C THR A 199 7.32 -9.99 11.11
N GLY A 200 6.15 -10.46 10.71
CA GLY A 200 5.77 -10.55 9.31
C GLY A 200 6.24 -11.86 8.64
N GLU A 201 6.24 -11.91 7.32
CA GLU A 201 6.55 -13.12 6.56
C GLU A 201 7.50 -12.82 5.40
N VAL A 202 8.69 -13.42 5.43
CA VAL A 202 9.66 -13.33 4.33
C VAL A 202 9.14 -14.07 3.11
N GLY A 203 9.35 -13.52 1.93
CA GLY A 203 8.95 -14.17 0.68
C GLY A 203 9.04 -13.26 -0.53
N CYS A 204 8.86 -13.81 -1.71
CA CYS A 204 8.87 -13.07 -2.97
C CYS A 204 7.48 -12.98 -3.63
N ASN A 205 6.55 -13.84 -3.24
CA ASN A 205 5.20 -13.80 -3.78
C ASN A 205 4.48 -12.53 -3.31
N LEU A 206 4.00 -11.72 -4.23
CA LEU A 206 3.25 -10.50 -3.91
C LEU A 206 1.87 -10.82 -3.34
N ILE A 207 1.31 -11.98 -3.65
CA ILE A 207 0.05 -12.48 -3.09
C ILE A 207 0.37 -13.24 -1.79
N PRO A 208 -0.32 -12.99 -0.67
CA PRO A 208 -0.07 -13.72 0.57
C PRO A 208 -0.68 -15.11 0.56
N LYS A 209 -0.18 -15.99 1.41
CA LYS A 209 -0.68 -17.36 1.56
C LYS A 209 -2.17 -17.46 1.88
N SER A 210 -2.70 -16.51 2.61
CA SER A 210 -4.14 -16.47 2.98
C SER A 210 -5.09 -16.07 1.83
N HIS A 211 -4.54 -15.62 0.70
CA HIS A 211 -5.37 -15.14 -0.41
C HIS A 211 -5.70 -16.27 -1.40
N TRP A 212 -6.93 -16.31 -1.92
CA TRP A 212 -7.41 -17.35 -2.83
C TRP A 212 -6.56 -17.53 -4.11
N ALA A 213 -5.89 -16.45 -4.56
CA ALA A 213 -5.04 -16.49 -5.76
C ALA A 213 -3.57 -16.83 -5.46
N TYR A 214 -3.24 -17.23 -4.22
CA TYR A 214 -1.88 -17.64 -3.90
C TYR A 214 -1.48 -18.91 -4.63
N THR A 215 -0.27 -18.92 -5.18
CA THR A 215 0.42 -20.10 -5.73
C THR A 215 1.82 -20.15 -5.14
N GLU A 216 2.33 -21.35 -4.91
CA GLU A 216 3.73 -21.51 -4.51
C GLU A 216 4.64 -21.16 -5.70
N ILE A 217 5.68 -20.36 -5.43
CA ILE A 217 6.66 -19.96 -6.43
C ILE A 217 8.07 -20.11 -5.88
N ASN A 218 9.04 -20.44 -6.75
CA ASN A 218 10.45 -20.57 -6.38
C ASN A 218 11.12 -19.19 -6.29
N CYS A 219 11.28 -18.67 -5.08
CA CYS A 219 11.93 -17.39 -4.87
C CYS A 219 13.44 -17.45 -5.14
N TYR A 220 14.01 -16.29 -5.47
CA TYR A 220 15.47 -16.13 -5.49
C TYR A 220 16.04 -16.34 -4.08
N ASP A 221 17.02 -17.23 -4.00
CA ASP A 221 17.81 -17.50 -2.81
C ASP A 221 18.84 -16.39 -2.56
N TYR A 222 19.24 -16.21 -1.32
CA TYR A 222 20.41 -15.41 -0.98
C TYR A 222 21.66 -16.15 -1.39
N ASN A 223 22.36 -15.65 -2.39
CA ASN A 223 23.55 -16.28 -2.99
C ASN A 223 24.53 -15.23 -3.50
N PRO A 224 25.39 -14.68 -2.62
CA PRO A 224 26.35 -13.65 -3.01
C PRO A 224 27.27 -14.05 -4.15
N GLU A 225 27.68 -15.31 -4.21
CA GLU A 225 28.58 -15.80 -5.28
C GLU A 225 27.88 -15.82 -6.64
N LYS A 226 26.61 -16.22 -6.66
CA LYS A 226 25.79 -16.13 -7.89
C LYS A 226 25.54 -14.67 -8.26
N ALA A 227 25.28 -13.81 -7.26
CA ALA A 227 25.12 -12.38 -7.46
C ALA A 227 26.35 -11.72 -8.09
N LYS A 228 27.56 -12.02 -7.62
CA LYS A 228 28.85 -11.56 -8.21
C LYS A 228 28.98 -11.99 -9.69
N ARG A 229 28.65 -13.23 -9.98
CA ARG A 229 28.73 -13.73 -11.38
C ARG A 229 27.72 -13.01 -12.29
N LEU A 230 26.51 -12.79 -11.81
CA LEU A 230 25.48 -12.07 -12.57
C LEU A 230 25.84 -10.60 -12.73
N LEU A 231 26.36 -9.95 -11.67
CA LEU A 231 26.84 -8.56 -11.71
C LEU A 231 27.93 -8.40 -12.79
N LYS A 232 28.94 -9.26 -12.80
CA LYS A 232 30.00 -9.26 -13.83
C LYS A 232 29.41 -9.40 -15.23
N ARG A 233 28.46 -10.34 -15.43
CA ARG A 233 27.79 -10.57 -16.72
C ARG A 233 26.86 -9.43 -17.14
N SER A 234 26.39 -8.65 -16.19
CA SER A 234 25.50 -7.51 -16.46
C SER A 234 26.19 -6.37 -17.21
N GLY A 235 27.52 -6.33 -17.19
CA GLY A 235 28.31 -5.24 -17.78
C GLY A 235 28.14 -3.90 -17.08
N TYR A 236 27.57 -3.87 -15.87
CA TYR A 236 27.42 -2.62 -15.11
C TYR A 236 28.76 -2.10 -14.61
N ASP A 237 29.03 -0.80 -14.81
CA ASP A 237 30.19 -0.13 -14.26
C ASP A 237 30.05 0.06 -12.74
N THR A 238 30.70 -0.83 -11.97
CA THR A 238 30.65 -0.80 -10.49
C THR A 238 31.40 0.34 -9.86
N SER A 239 32.14 1.15 -10.61
CA SER A 239 32.74 2.40 -10.10
C SER A 239 31.69 3.46 -9.83
N ARG A 240 30.60 3.45 -10.58
CA ARG A 240 29.45 4.34 -10.44
C ARG A 240 28.50 3.83 -9.36
N PRO A 241 28.24 4.60 -8.28
CA PRO A 241 27.25 4.20 -7.28
C PRO A 241 25.81 4.33 -7.84
N ILE A 242 24.93 3.41 -7.44
CA ILE A 242 23.50 3.50 -7.72
C ILE A 242 22.88 4.53 -6.77
N TYR A 243 22.11 5.47 -7.30
CA TYR A 243 21.34 6.44 -6.51
C TYR A 243 20.17 5.75 -5.82
N PHE A 244 20.14 5.80 -4.47
CA PHE A 244 19.25 5.06 -3.61
C PHE A 244 18.55 5.95 -2.57
N PRO A 245 17.67 6.89 -2.99
CA PRO A 245 16.89 7.68 -2.04
C PRO A 245 15.94 6.80 -1.26
N THR A 246 15.73 7.11 0.01
CA THR A 246 14.83 6.38 0.90
C THR A 246 14.21 7.33 1.92
N SER A 247 13.06 6.96 2.50
CA SER A 247 12.50 7.73 3.61
C SER A 247 13.40 7.61 4.85
N SER A 248 13.49 8.70 5.62
CA SER A 248 14.18 8.74 6.93
C SER A 248 13.47 7.93 8.02
N ARG A 249 12.26 7.42 7.75
CA ARG A 249 11.55 6.53 8.70
C ARG A 249 12.39 5.30 9.00
N PRO A 250 12.50 4.87 10.27
CA PRO A 250 13.43 3.83 10.70
C PRO A 250 13.36 2.55 9.87
N ASN A 251 12.17 2.02 9.60
CA ASN A 251 12.04 0.77 8.84
C ASN A 251 12.42 0.90 7.35
N TYR A 252 12.36 2.10 6.76
CA TYR A 252 12.85 2.35 5.40
C TYR A 252 14.36 2.48 5.38
N LEU A 253 14.90 3.36 6.25
CA LEU A 253 16.34 3.65 6.29
C LEU A 253 17.14 2.40 6.66
N ARG A 254 16.77 1.69 7.73
CA ARG A 254 17.45 0.45 8.15
C ARG A 254 17.38 -0.64 7.07
N THR A 255 16.24 -0.78 6.37
CA THR A 255 16.15 -1.70 5.23
C THR A 255 17.15 -1.31 4.14
N ALA A 256 17.25 -0.02 3.80
CA ALA A 256 18.19 0.46 2.78
C ALA A 256 19.65 0.24 3.20
N GLU A 257 20.00 0.45 4.46
CA GLU A 257 21.33 0.24 5.02
C GLU A 257 21.76 -1.23 4.95
N VAL A 258 20.88 -2.17 5.33
CA VAL A 258 21.16 -3.61 5.19
C VAL A 258 21.32 -4.00 3.72
N VAL A 259 20.43 -3.51 2.84
CA VAL A 259 20.58 -3.71 1.39
C VAL A 259 21.90 -3.15 0.88
N GLN A 260 22.31 -1.94 1.28
CA GLN A 260 23.60 -1.34 0.91
C GLN A 260 24.78 -2.21 1.34
N ALA A 261 24.75 -2.73 2.57
CA ALA A 261 25.80 -3.62 3.07
C ALA A 261 25.91 -4.89 2.22
N ASN A 262 24.77 -5.55 1.93
CA ASN A 262 24.75 -6.74 1.08
C ASN A 262 25.24 -6.46 -0.36
N LEU A 263 24.92 -5.30 -0.92
CA LEU A 263 25.37 -4.93 -2.26
C LEU A 263 26.86 -4.61 -2.28
N LYS A 264 27.40 -4.00 -1.22
CA LYS A 264 28.83 -3.77 -1.05
C LYS A 264 29.62 -5.09 -1.04
N ASP A 265 29.10 -6.15 -0.42
CA ASP A 265 29.74 -7.46 -0.34
C ASP A 265 29.92 -8.13 -1.73
N ILE A 266 29.10 -7.75 -2.69
CA ILE A 266 29.24 -8.19 -4.09
C ILE A 266 29.98 -7.18 -4.97
N GLY A 267 30.50 -6.08 -4.42
CA GLY A 267 31.25 -5.05 -5.13
C GLY A 267 30.37 -3.97 -5.79
N LEU A 268 29.07 -3.90 -5.47
CA LEU A 268 28.15 -2.89 -5.99
C LEU A 268 27.99 -1.73 -5.01
N LYS A 269 28.31 -0.52 -5.45
CA LYS A 269 28.19 0.69 -4.63
C LYS A 269 26.79 1.29 -4.74
N THR A 270 26.28 1.82 -3.63
CA THR A 270 25.03 2.58 -3.59
C THR A 270 25.21 3.88 -2.82
N ASN A 271 24.46 4.90 -3.19
CA ASN A 271 24.41 6.19 -2.51
C ASN A 271 23.02 6.36 -1.89
N ILE A 272 22.91 6.07 -0.57
CA ILE A 272 21.67 6.27 0.18
C ILE A 272 21.50 7.75 0.47
N GLU A 273 20.31 8.28 0.19
CA GLU A 273 19.88 9.64 0.54
C GLU A 273 18.60 9.57 1.40
N PRO A 274 18.74 9.70 2.73
CA PRO A 274 17.58 9.76 3.62
C PRO A 274 16.77 11.05 3.39
N GLN A 275 15.47 10.91 3.22
CA GLN A 275 14.55 12.01 2.92
C GLN A 275 13.40 12.04 3.93
N GLU A 276 13.01 13.26 4.35
CA GLU A 276 11.77 13.45 5.10
C GLU A 276 10.58 12.90 4.31
N TRP A 277 9.56 12.40 5.01
CA TRP A 277 8.46 11.64 4.40
C TRP A 277 7.74 12.39 3.28
N SER A 278 7.38 13.66 3.50
CA SER A 278 6.65 14.45 2.51
C SER A 278 7.50 14.73 1.27
N TYR A 279 8.78 15.03 1.49
CA TYR A 279 9.75 15.21 0.41
C TYR A 279 9.98 13.90 -0.35
N TYR A 280 10.16 12.77 0.34
CA TYR A 280 10.28 11.45 -0.26
C TYR A 280 9.07 11.11 -1.16
N VAL A 281 7.86 11.36 -0.67
CA VAL A 281 6.63 11.11 -1.45
C VAL A 281 6.59 11.98 -2.71
N GLN A 282 6.92 13.26 -2.61
CA GLN A 282 6.86 14.18 -3.75
C GLN A 282 7.98 13.95 -4.76
N GLU A 283 9.24 13.90 -4.32
CA GLU A 283 10.38 13.85 -5.21
C GLU A 283 10.70 12.43 -5.67
N THR A 284 10.73 11.48 -4.75
CA THR A 284 11.14 10.11 -5.06
C THR A 284 9.99 9.28 -5.62
N TRP A 285 8.79 9.34 -5.00
CA TRP A 285 7.66 8.51 -5.43
C TRP A 285 6.88 9.11 -6.60
N ILE A 286 6.43 10.36 -6.49
CA ILE A 286 5.58 11.02 -7.52
C ILE A 286 6.41 11.47 -8.71
N LYS A 287 7.50 12.22 -8.48
CA LYS A 287 8.40 12.70 -9.54
C LYS A 287 9.41 11.65 -10.02
N ARG A 288 9.47 10.47 -9.36
CA ARG A 288 10.28 9.30 -9.73
C ARG A 288 11.77 9.56 -9.81
N LYS A 289 12.30 10.41 -8.92
CA LYS A 289 13.72 10.72 -8.85
C LYS A 289 14.49 9.65 -8.10
N PHE A 290 14.62 8.46 -8.66
CA PHE A 290 15.39 7.35 -8.09
C PHE A 290 15.94 6.45 -9.20
N GLU A 291 16.96 5.68 -8.88
CA GLU A 291 17.36 4.49 -9.64
C GLU A 291 16.89 3.23 -8.93
N MET A 292 17.08 3.15 -7.62
CA MET A 292 16.59 2.11 -6.73
C MET A 292 16.00 2.75 -5.46
N GLN A 293 14.96 2.19 -4.87
CA GLN A 293 14.42 2.67 -3.60
C GLN A 293 13.77 1.56 -2.79
N VAL A 294 13.66 1.75 -1.46
CA VAL A 294 12.77 0.94 -0.61
C VAL A 294 11.35 1.45 -0.77
N ALA A 295 10.45 0.56 -1.06
CA ALA A 295 9.04 0.87 -1.28
C ALA A 295 8.14 0.10 -0.30
N TRP A 296 6.97 0.66 -0.04
CA TRP A 296 5.90 0.01 0.67
C TRP A 296 4.65 -0.01 -0.20
N TYR A 297 4.10 -1.20 -0.35
CA TYR A 297 2.84 -1.40 -1.07
C TYR A 297 1.77 -1.91 -0.10
N THR A 298 0.55 -1.40 -0.27
CA THR A 298 -0.67 -1.96 0.31
C THR A 298 -1.47 -2.61 -0.80
N ARG A 299 -2.13 -3.72 -0.50
CA ARG A 299 -2.89 -4.46 -1.51
C ARG A 299 -4.32 -3.98 -1.63
N GLU A 300 -4.83 -4.15 -2.82
CA GLU A 300 -6.24 -4.11 -3.12
C GLU A 300 -6.93 -5.45 -2.78
N ILE A 301 -8.26 -5.45 -2.75
CA ILE A 301 -9.05 -6.64 -2.40
C ILE A 301 -8.90 -7.75 -3.46
N ASP A 302 -8.83 -7.35 -4.72
CA ASP A 302 -8.63 -8.28 -5.85
C ASP A 302 -7.16 -8.28 -6.29
N PRO A 303 -6.59 -9.44 -6.67
CA PRO A 303 -5.20 -9.53 -7.13
C PRO A 303 -4.90 -8.63 -8.32
N ASP A 304 -5.86 -8.40 -9.20
CA ASP A 304 -5.69 -7.49 -10.33
C ASP A 304 -5.33 -6.07 -9.86
N GLY A 305 -6.02 -5.54 -8.87
CA GLY A 305 -5.73 -4.22 -8.31
C GLY A 305 -4.33 -4.10 -7.73
N LEU A 306 -3.83 -5.15 -7.06
CA LEU A 306 -2.47 -5.20 -6.55
C LEU A 306 -1.45 -5.12 -7.68
N PHE A 307 -1.54 -6.06 -8.62
CA PHE A 307 -0.56 -6.19 -9.69
C PHE A 307 -0.65 -5.02 -10.68
N SER A 308 -1.86 -4.61 -11.04
CA SER A 308 -2.05 -3.52 -11.99
C SER A 308 -1.47 -2.20 -11.49
N SER A 309 -1.55 -1.93 -10.19
CA SER A 309 -0.96 -0.72 -9.59
C SER A 309 0.58 -0.69 -9.66
N ILE A 310 1.22 -1.85 -9.79
CA ILE A 310 2.68 -2.01 -9.76
C ILE A 310 3.23 -2.23 -11.19
N LEU A 311 2.51 -2.98 -12.03
CA LEU A 311 3.04 -3.52 -13.27
C LEU A 311 2.38 -2.96 -14.55
N ARG A 312 1.20 -2.33 -14.47
CA ARG A 312 0.54 -1.74 -15.64
C ARG A 312 1.10 -0.37 -16.00
N LYS A 313 1.27 -0.14 -17.31
CA LYS A 313 1.83 1.10 -17.86
C LYS A 313 1.04 2.36 -17.48
N GLU A 314 -0.27 2.30 -17.58
CA GLU A 314 -1.15 3.47 -17.49
C GLU A 314 -1.74 3.72 -16.10
N GLN A 315 -1.45 2.85 -15.15
CA GLN A 315 -1.94 3.05 -13.79
C GLN A 315 -1.01 3.99 -13.02
N GLY A 316 -1.58 5.05 -12.46
CA GLY A 316 -0.86 6.16 -11.84
C GLY A 316 0.05 5.82 -10.65
N ASN A 317 0.03 4.57 -10.18
CA ASN A 317 0.84 4.08 -9.06
C ASN A 317 2.05 3.23 -9.45
N ASN A 318 2.35 3.08 -10.74
CA ASN A 318 3.58 2.41 -11.16
C ASN A 318 4.76 3.41 -11.15
N PRO A 319 5.47 3.58 -10.02
CA PRO A 319 6.60 4.51 -9.94
C PRO A 319 7.79 4.02 -10.74
N MET A 320 7.87 2.71 -10.99
CA MET A 320 8.96 2.06 -11.71
C MET A 320 8.94 2.35 -13.21
N ARG A 321 7.78 2.64 -13.79
CA ARG A 321 7.56 2.70 -15.24
C ARG A 321 7.88 1.37 -15.94
N TYR A 322 7.80 0.28 -15.20
CA TYR A 322 7.89 -1.05 -15.80
C TYR A 322 6.70 -1.30 -16.75
N TYR A 323 6.99 -1.88 -17.88
CA TYR A 323 5.97 -2.26 -18.86
C TYR A 323 6.38 -3.52 -19.61
N ASN A 324 5.45 -4.46 -19.71
CA ASN A 324 5.60 -5.68 -20.52
C ASN A 324 4.24 -6.02 -21.16
N PRO A 325 4.14 -6.02 -22.52
CA PRO A 325 2.89 -6.30 -23.23
C PRO A 325 2.26 -7.65 -22.90
N ALA A 326 3.08 -8.70 -22.68
CA ALA A 326 2.57 -10.01 -22.33
C ALA A 326 1.84 -10.00 -20.98
N ILE A 327 2.32 -9.19 -20.02
CA ILE A 327 1.67 -9.02 -18.71
C ILE A 327 0.33 -8.30 -18.85
N GLU A 328 0.22 -7.29 -19.72
CA GLU A 328 -1.06 -6.62 -19.98
C GLU A 328 -2.11 -7.63 -20.51
N THR A 329 -1.73 -8.52 -21.41
CA THR A 329 -2.61 -9.58 -21.93
C THR A 329 -3.06 -10.54 -20.81
N LEU A 330 -2.15 -10.90 -19.91
CA LEU A 330 -2.49 -11.77 -18.75
C LEU A 330 -3.46 -11.08 -17.80
N PHE A 331 -3.31 -9.78 -17.56
CA PHE A 331 -4.25 -9.00 -16.76
C PHE A 331 -5.65 -9.00 -17.38
N ASP A 332 -5.74 -8.75 -18.68
CA ASP A 332 -7.02 -8.70 -19.37
C ASP A 332 -7.70 -10.09 -19.37
N GLY A 333 -6.92 -11.17 -19.51
CA GLY A 333 -7.41 -12.54 -19.33
C GLY A 333 -7.95 -12.80 -17.92
N GLY A 334 -7.21 -12.40 -16.88
CA GLY A 334 -7.63 -12.56 -15.48
C GLY A 334 -8.89 -11.79 -15.11
N LYS A 335 -9.20 -10.68 -15.80
CA LYS A 335 -10.42 -9.89 -15.62
C LYS A 335 -11.65 -10.47 -16.31
N SER A 336 -11.44 -11.20 -17.40
CA SER A 336 -12.52 -11.66 -18.30
C SER A 336 -13.20 -12.96 -17.83
N VAL A 337 -12.71 -13.60 -16.77
CA VAL A 337 -13.13 -14.93 -16.34
C VAL A 337 -13.64 -14.91 -14.90
N TYR A 338 -14.82 -15.50 -14.64
CA TYR A 338 -15.39 -15.62 -13.29
C TYR A 338 -14.75 -16.73 -12.46
N ASP A 339 -14.28 -17.80 -13.09
CA ASP A 339 -13.71 -18.95 -12.41
C ASP A 339 -12.39 -18.58 -11.74
N ARG A 340 -12.33 -18.74 -10.40
CA ARG A 340 -11.16 -18.37 -9.58
C ARG A 340 -9.93 -19.23 -9.88
N GLU A 341 -10.09 -20.51 -10.21
CA GLU A 341 -8.96 -21.38 -10.52
C GLU A 341 -8.33 -21.02 -11.86
N ILE A 342 -9.14 -20.60 -12.84
CA ILE A 342 -8.63 -20.09 -14.10
C ILE A 342 -7.96 -18.72 -13.88
N ARG A 343 -8.57 -17.82 -13.11
CA ARG A 343 -7.97 -16.51 -12.75
C ARG A 343 -6.63 -16.69 -12.04
N LYS A 344 -6.53 -17.66 -11.13
CA LYS A 344 -5.30 -17.99 -10.40
C LYS A 344 -4.14 -18.31 -11.33
N LYS A 345 -4.38 -19.05 -12.43
CA LYS A 345 -3.36 -19.36 -13.45
C LYS A 345 -2.83 -18.11 -14.16
N TYR A 346 -3.70 -17.12 -14.43
CA TYR A 346 -3.25 -15.84 -14.99
C TYR A 346 -2.33 -15.10 -14.01
N TYR A 347 -2.69 -15.03 -12.72
CA TYR A 347 -1.86 -14.35 -11.72
C TYR A 347 -0.55 -15.09 -11.44
N GLU A 348 -0.55 -16.41 -11.49
CA GLU A 348 0.66 -17.23 -11.44
C GLU A 348 1.60 -16.94 -12.64
N ALA A 349 1.05 -16.86 -13.84
CA ALA A 349 1.83 -16.49 -15.02
C ALA A 349 2.40 -15.06 -14.91
N ILE A 350 1.64 -14.09 -14.37
CA ILE A 350 2.13 -12.74 -14.09
C ILE A 350 3.28 -12.78 -13.07
N MET A 351 3.13 -13.57 -11.99
CA MET A 351 4.19 -13.73 -10.98
C MET A 351 5.46 -14.31 -11.57
N ASN A 352 5.34 -15.38 -12.35
CA ASN A 352 6.49 -16.04 -12.99
C ASN A 352 7.20 -15.09 -13.98
N THR A 353 6.44 -14.37 -14.81
CA THR A 353 7.02 -13.47 -15.81
C THR A 353 7.59 -12.21 -15.18
N ALA A 354 6.79 -11.48 -14.38
CA ALA A 354 7.22 -10.22 -13.84
C ALA A 354 8.21 -10.38 -12.67
N ILE A 355 7.86 -11.21 -11.69
CA ILE A 355 8.60 -11.22 -10.41
C ILE A 355 9.81 -12.13 -10.47
N LEU A 356 9.70 -13.28 -11.10
CA LEU A 356 10.81 -14.24 -11.17
C LEU A 356 11.71 -14.01 -12.38
N ASP A 357 11.17 -13.64 -13.53
CA ASP A 357 11.99 -13.47 -14.74
C ASP A 357 12.49 -12.03 -14.90
N GLU A 358 11.59 -11.05 -15.02
CA GLU A 358 11.95 -9.64 -15.30
C GLU A 358 12.46 -8.85 -14.09
N MET A 359 12.04 -9.22 -12.89
CA MET A 359 12.49 -8.64 -11.60
C MET A 359 12.39 -7.10 -11.52
N PRO A 360 11.23 -6.49 -11.76
CA PRO A 360 11.07 -5.05 -11.53
C PRO A 360 11.01 -4.68 -10.05
N ILE A 361 10.67 -5.64 -9.22
CA ILE A 361 10.46 -5.49 -7.78
C ILE A 361 11.00 -6.72 -7.04
N ILE A 362 11.71 -6.49 -5.97
CA ILE A 362 12.18 -7.52 -5.04
C ILE A 362 11.39 -7.34 -3.74
N LYS A 363 10.34 -8.14 -3.54
CA LYS A 363 9.66 -8.18 -2.25
C LYS A 363 10.62 -8.70 -1.18
N ILE A 364 10.70 -7.98 -0.07
CA ILE A 364 11.48 -8.37 1.10
C ILE A 364 10.60 -9.26 1.98
N GLN A 365 9.52 -8.70 2.51
CA GLN A 365 8.58 -9.43 3.35
C GLN A 365 7.20 -8.78 3.37
N THR A 366 6.19 -9.54 3.75
CA THR A 366 4.90 -9.03 4.21
C THR A 366 5.10 -8.42 5.59
N ILE A 367 4.52 -7.25 5.84
CA ILE A 367 4.64 -6.57 7.12
C ILE A 367 3.35 -6.65 7.91
N GLU A 368 3.48 -6.85 9.22
CA GLU A 368 2.39 -6.66 10.15
C GLU A 368 2.22 -5.16 10.42
N ARG A 369 0.96 -4.72 10.52
CA ARG A 369 0.63 -3.36 10.95
C ARG A 369 -0.09 -3.45 12.29
N LYS A 370 0.41 -2.70 13.27
CA LYS A 370 -0.25 -2.62 14.57
C LYS A 370 -0.57 -1.18 14.92
N TRP A 371 -1.69 -1.05 15.58
CA TRP A 371 -2.15 0.17 16.23
C TRP A 371 -2.10 -0.06 17.73
N ALA A 372 -2.02 0.99 18.51
CA ALA A 372 -2.05 0.88 19.95
C ALA A 372 -3.11 1.79 20.55
N SER A 373 -3.74 1.33 21.61
CA SER A 373 -4.73 2.13 22.34
C SER A 373 -4.63 1.93 23.84
N ASN A 374 -5.27 2.82 24.59
CA ASN A 374 -5.62 2.52 25.97
C ASN A 374 -6.69 1.41 26.03
N LYS A 375 -6.84 0.75 27.18
CA LYS A 375 -7.77 -0.38 27.35
C LYS A 375 -9.25 -0.02 27.35
N LYS A 376 -9.59 1.26 27.41
CA LYS A 376 -10.97 1.76 27.27
C LYS A 376 -11.48 1.62 25.83
N VAL A 377 -10.58 1.67 24.85
CA VAL A 377 -10.92 1.39 23.45
C VAL A 377 -11.28 -0.08 23.31
N LYS A 378 -12.49 -0.36 22.87
CA LYS A 378 -13.04 -1.70 22.64
C LYS A 378 -13.40 -1.87 21.16
N ASN A 379 -13.47 -3.12 20.72
CA ASN A 379 -13.97 -3.49 19.39
C ASN A 379 -13.29 -2.79 18.21
N PHE A 380 -12.08 -2.26 18.41
CA PHE A 380 -11.30 -1.67 17.34
C PHE A 380 -10.79 -2.78 16.41
N ASN A 381 -10.93 -2.57 15.12
CA ASN A 381 -10.31 -3.42 14.11
C ASN A 381 -9.73 -2.60 12.96
N ILE A 382 -8.87 -3.22 12.18
CA ILE A 382 -8.19 -2.62 11.06
C ILE A 382 -8.74 -3.29 9.80
N LEU A 383 -9.23 -2.48 8.86
CA LEU A 383 -9.70 -2.97 7.56
C LEU A 383 -8.54 -3.58 6.75
N PRO A 384 -8.81 -4.47 5.79
CA PRO A 384 -7.78 -5.17 5.01
C PRO A 384 -6.71 -4.27 4.39
N LYS A 385 -7.03 -3.03 4.06
CA LYS A 385 -6.08 -2.02 3.55
C LYS A 385 -5.27 -1.30 4.64
N GLY A 386 -5.44 -1.69 5.92
CA GLY A 386 -4.75 -1.07 7.03
C GLY A 386 -5.37 0.24 7.53
N TYR A 387 -6.59 0.58 7.12
CA TYR A 387 -7.34 1.72 7.66
C TYR A 387 -8.09 1.35 8.93
N PRO A 388 -8.25 2.28 9.88
CA PRO A 388 -9.04 2.04 11.07
C PRO A 388 -10.51 1.89 10.71
N ASN A 389 -11.17 0.93 11.34
CA ASN A 389 -12.61 0.79 11.27
C ASN A 389 -13.27 1.51 12.45
N TYR A 390 -13.61 2.77 12.26
CA TYR A 390 -14.30 3.55 13.29
C TYR A 390 -15.79 3.17 13.46
N TYR A 391 -16.35 2.39 12.54
CA TYR A 391 -17.74 1.90 12.66
C TYR A 391 -17.93 1.00 13.87
N SER A 392 -16.97 0.12 14.13
CA SER A 392 -17.06 -0.84 15.23
C SER A 392 -16.40 -0.36 16.53
N LEU A 393 -15.79 0.83 16.51
CA LEU A 393 -15.08 1.37 17.66
C LEU A 393 -16.05 1.63 18.81
N LYS A 394 -15.75 1.04 19.97
CA LYS A 394 -16.52 1.25 21.18
C LYS A 394 -15.65 1.86 22.27
N TRP A 395 -16.30 2.61 23.17
CA TRP A 395 -15.67 3.18 24.33
C TRP A 395 -16.23 2.49 25.57
N GLY A 396 -15.37 1.79 26.32
CA GLY A 396 -15.75 1.14 27.56
C GLY A 396 -15.30 1.94 28.76
N GLY A 397 -16.24 2.29 29.62
CA GLY A 397 -15.94 2.84 30.96
C GLY A 397 -15.23 1.81 31.86
#